data_f2ed70d5d6b9e5757daba5c7a0717cf5
#
_entry.id   f2ed70d5d6b9e5757daba5c7a0717cf5
#
_cell.length_a   1.000
_cell.length_b   1.000
_cell.length_c   1.000
_cell.angle_alpha   90.00
_cell.angle_beta   90.00
_cell.angle_gamma   90.00
#
_symmetry.space_group_name_H-M   'P 1'
#
loop_
_entity.id
_entity.type
_entity.pdbx_description
1 polymer ?
#
loop_
_entity_poly.entity_id
_entity_poly.type
_entity_poly.pdbx_seq_one_letter_code
_entity_poly.pdbx_strand_id
1 'polypeptide(L)'
;MLSRRELLGYSAVIALGFSGLSFGKKPSFERLLDTKPYGNVSLIFTSDIHGHLKPVYFPEPMNLIAPENLKGTPGFLTGMDFLRYYNLKPNTLEAYTMTCMGFLRLAKEYGKTGGAPQMATVIKTLVNQRGRDRCLILDAGDTWVTSGIALKTDGMAIVDWLNYVGYDYIVAHWDLTVGKEKFLEIVNKHLKAKFISYNITDDTFGDLIFPPYDVREVNGVKVGIIGSSFPFTPLANPRVYTEGWRFGVRPEELQNYVNELREKHKVDLVVLLSHDGLPLDIALMKMVKGIDVVISGHTHDVTPTPVKVGDTLIVSPGSHGKFVGVMDLEVRNKRVVGYRFKLVPILADVVPEDKGAKELVEKWYKPYEKEFNEVIATTRTFLYKRDTLYSTWDRLIGEALADYFHGVDAVMSLDVATSPGYRWGPAVLPNSPVRVEDVYNVLGITYPQVFLLKRKGRDLLVLWEDVADNVFNPNPLYQQGGDMSRIYGVEYELKVNAKQGERIRNVRIKGKPLEENKEYLVAVYGGPPPPGMQPEKADIREIVINYIKKKKELVVERKPNVKVLDHPYNTDCYWR
;
A
#
# COMPACT_ATOMS: atom_id res chain seq x y z
N MET A 1 39.09 -12.61 -16.12
CA MET A 1 38.64 -13.97 -15.74
C MET A 1 38.78 -14.09 -14.24
N LEU A 2 37.70 -14.05 -13.52
CA LEU A 2 37.70 -14.25 -12.08
C LEU A 2 37.93 -15.73 -11.75
N SER A 3 38.75 -16.00 -10.74
CA SER A 3 39.08 -17.36 -10.33
C SER A 3 37.88 -18.09 -9.72
N ARG A 4 37.83 -19.44 -9.81
CA ARG A 4 36.78 -20.27 -9.20
C ARG A 4 36.58 -20.04 -7.69
N ARG A 5 37.56 -19.49 -6.97
CA ARG A 5 37.47 -19.12 -5.56
C ARG A 5 36.73 -17.80 -5.34
N GLU A 6 36.76 -16.87 -6.27
CA GLU A 6 36.01 -15.61 -6.19
C GLU A 6 34.54 -15.81 -6.56
N LEU A 7 34.21 -16.82 -7.41
CA LEU A 7 32.84 -17.21 -7.70
C LEU A 7 32.14 -17.92 -6.53
N LEU A 8 32.86 -18.55 -5.62
CA LEU A 8 32.31 -19.25 -4.44
C LEU A 8 32.12 -18.33 -3.23
N GLY A 9 32.68 -17.13 -3.24
CA GLY A 9 32.52 -16.13 -2.16
C GLY A 9 31.19 -15.36 -2.18
N TYR A 10 30.45 -15.43 -3.28
CA TYR A 10 29.20 -14.65 -3.47
C TYR A 10 27.90 -15.45 -3.30
N SER A 11 27.97 -16.70 -2.82
CA SER A 11 26.82 -17.62 -2.81
C SER A 11 26.45 -18.13 -1.42
N ALA A 12 26.32 -17.26 -0.44
CA ALA A 12 25.60 -17.60 0.78
C ALA A 12 24.29 -16.80 0.86
N VAL A 13 23.49 -16.85 -0.21
CA VAL A 13 22.08 -16.46 -0.16
C VAL A 13 21.33 -17.60 0.52
N ILE A 14 21.25 -17.55 1.84
CA ILE A 14 20.23 -18.34 2.54
C ILE A 14 18.97 -17.49 2.53
N ALA A 15 18.20 -17.55 1.44
CA ALA A 15 16.79 -17.31 1.52
C ALA A 15 16.21 -18.40 2.44
N LEU A 16 16.01 -18.08 3.71
CA LEU A 16 15.26 -18.92 4.63
C LEU A 16 13.79 -18.82 4.24
N GLY A 17 13.45 -19.39 3.08
CA GLY A 17 12.09 -19.71 2.75
C GLY A 17 11.54 -20.66 3.83
N PHE A 18 10.26 -20.57 4.11
CA PHE A 18 9.52 -21.47 4.99
C PHE A 18 9.45 -22.91 4.42
N SER A 19 10.54 -23.44 3.86
CA SER A 19 10.58 -24.78 3.28
C SER A 19 10.31 -25.81 4.36
N GLY A 20 9.09 -26.34 4.38
CA GLY A 20 8.69 -27.46 5.21
C GLY A 20 7.47 -27.24 6.13
N LEU A 21 6.60 -26.27 5.89
CA LEU A 21 5.29 -26.22 6.54
C LEU A 21 4.40 -27.30 5.92
N SER A 22 4.10 -28.36 6.69
CA SER A 22 3.14 -29.39 6.28
C SER A 22 1.74 -28.79 6.18
N PHE A 23 0.96 -29.26 5.20
CA PHE A 23 -0.47 -28.98 5.06
C PHE A 23 -1.17 -29.01 6.43
N GLY A 24 -1.92 -27.96 6.80
CA GLY A 24 -2.93 -28.02 7.84
C GLY A 24 -2.50 -27.70 9.28
N LYS A 25 -1.29 -27.15 9.54
CA LYS A 25 -0.95 -26.68 10.90
C LYS A 25 -0.43 -25.24 10.89
N LYS A 26 -1.05 -24.37 11.71
CA LYS A 26 -0.47 -23.06 12.03
C LYS A 26 0.95 -23.26 12.55
N PRO A 27 1.95 -22.47 12.10
CA PRO A 27 3.29 -22.52 12.67
C PRO A 27 3.27 -22.04 14.13
N SER A 28 4.26 -22.43 14.93
CA SER A 28 4.47 -21.78 16.24
C SER A 28 5.06 -20.38 16.03
N PHE A 29 4.97 -19.53 17.06
CA PHE A 29 5.56 -18.19 17.04
C PHE A 29 7.09 -18.23 16.82
N GLU A 30 7.77 -19.16 17.49
CA GLU A 30 9.23 -19.36 17.37
C GLU A 30 9.61 -19.71 15.92
N ARG A 31 8.79 -20.51 15.23
CA ARG A 31 9.02 -20.85 13.82
C ARG A 31 8.81 -19.66 12.90
N LEU A 32 7.84 -18.80 13.18
CA LEU A 32 7.66 -17.55 12.43
C LEU A 32 8.88 -16.65 12.59
N LEU A 33 9.46 -16.59 13.80
CA LEU A 33 10.63 -15.80 14.14
C LEU A 33 11.97 -16.48 13.82
N ASP A 34 11.99 -17.70 13.27
CA ASP A 34 13.25 -18.39 12.97
C ASP A 34 14.09 -17.59 11.97
N THR A 35 14.85 -16.67 12.52
CA THR A 35 15.81 -15.79 11.84
C THR A 35 16.93 -15.45 12.83
N LYS A 36 18.05 -16.16 12.70
CA LYS A 36 19.23 -15.88 13.53
C LYS A 36 19.86 -14.56 13.10
N PRO A 37 20.24 -13.69 14.06
CA PRO A 37 20.99 -12.48 13.76
C PRO A 37 22.21 -12.74 12.89
N TYR A 38 22.50 -11.78 11.99
CA TYR A 38 23.64 -11.86 11.10
C TYR A 38 24.27 -10.47 10.92
N GLY A 39 25.56 -10.41 10.60
CA GLY A 39 26.24 -9.17 10.28
C GLY A 39 26.32 -8.19 11.46
N ASN A 40 26.39 -6.90 11.14
CA ASN A 40 26.59 -5.81 12.10
C ASN A 40 25.51 -4.72 12.10
N VAL A 41 24.61 -4.69 11.12
CA VAL A 41 23.46 -3.78 11.04
C VAL A 41 22.19 -4.56 10.76
N SER A 42 21.09 -4.24 11.43
CA SER A 42 19.77 -4.83 11.22
C SER A 42 18.74 -3.76 10.89
N LEU A 43 18.11 -3.86 9.75
CA LEU A 43 16.96 -3.03 9.37
C LEU A 43 15.67 -3.80 9.67
N ILE A 44 14.84 -3.27 10.56
CA ILE A 44 13.50 -3.81 10.87
C ILE A 44 12.50 -2.82 10.33
N PHE A 45 11.53 -3.25 9.53
CA PHE A 45 10.72 -2.29 8.81
C PHE A 45 9.29 -2.75 8.54
N THR A 46 8.42 -1.76 8.40
CA THR A 46 7.02 -1.86 7.97
C THR A 46 6.74 -0.85 6.87
N SER A 47 5.59 -0.96 6.24
CA SER A 47 5.06 -0.01 5.28
C SER A 47 3.55 -0.16 5.16
N ASP A 48 2.87 0.89 4.70
CA ASP A 48 1.47 0.83 4.28
C ASP A 48 0.54 0.18 5.35
N ILE A 49 0.73 0.53 6.62
CA ILE A 49 -0.09 0.02 7.73
C ILE A 49 -1.53 0.52 7.60
N HIS A 50 -1.74 1.70 6.99
CA HIS A 50 -3.03 2.29 6.73
C HIS A 50 -3.91 2.43 7.98
N GLY A 51 -3.30 2.71 9.13
CA GLY A 51 -3.98 2.90 10.39
C GLY A 51 -4.63 1.65 10.98
N HIS A 52 -4.37 0.46 10.46
CA HIS A 52 -4.98 -0.79 10.94
C HIS A 52 -4.29 -1.29 12.21
N LEU A 53 -4.81 -0.87 13.37
CA LEU A 53 -4.31 -1.31 14.67
C LEU A 53 -4.87 -2.67 15.13
N LYS A 54 -6.00 -3.12 14.57
CA LYS A 54 -6.57 -4.44 14.78
C LYS A 54 -6.23 -5.39 13.63
N PRO A 55 -6.14 -6.71 13.88
CA PRO A 55 -5.93 -7.70 12.82
C PRO A 55 -7.09 -7.73 11.81
N VAL A 56 -6.75 -7.93 10.53
CA VAL A 56 -7.70 -7.90 9.41
C VAL A 56 -7.53 -9.10 8.48
N TYR A 57 -8.54 -9.37 7.66
CA TYR A 57 -8.38 -10.17 6.44
C TYR A 57 -8.00 -9.24 5.30
N PHE A 58 -6.85 -9.44 4.69
CA PHE A 58 -6.39 -8.63 3.57
C PHE A 58 -5.79 -9.53 2.47
N PRO A 59 -6.58 -9.88 1.45
CA PRO A 59 -6.11 -10.70 0.32
C PRO A 59 -5.21 -9.89 -0.61
N GLU A 60 -4.24 -10.55 -1.23
CA GLU A 60 -3.52 -9.98 -2.36
C GLU A 60 -4.45 -9.94 -3.60
N PRO A 61 -4.23 -9.03 -4.57
CA PRO A 61 -5.11 -8.88 -5.72
C PRO A 61 -5.11 -10.11 -6.62
N MET A 62 -6.25 -10.38 -7.25
CA MET A 62 -6.33 -11.42 -8.27
C MET A 62 -5.63 -11.02 -9.56
N ASN A 63 -5.59 -9.72 -9.83
CA ASN A 63 -4.99 -9.14 -11.02
C ASN A 63 -4.08 -7.97 -10.65
N LEU A 64 -2.87 -8.00 -11.18
CA LEU A 64 -1.94 -6.89 -11.26
C LEU A 64 -1.58 -6.75 -12.75
N ILE A 65 -2.40 -5.97 -13.47
CA ILE A 65 -2.28 -5.84 -14.92
C ILE A 65 -1.18 -4.82 -15.22
N ALA A 66 -0.28 -5.22 -16.11
CA ALA A 66 0.86 -4.41 -16.53
C ALA A 66 0.93 -4.29 -18.05
N PRO A 67 1.54 -3.23 -18.60
CA PRO A 67 1.95 -3.21 -19.99
C PRO A 67 2.95 -4.33 -20.29
N GLU A 68 3.04 -4.77 -21.56
CA GLU A 68 3.76 -5.98 -21.97
C GLU A 68 5.24 -5.99 -21.53
N ASN A 69 5.91 -4.83 -21.56
CA ASN A 69 7.31 -4.70 -21.14
C ASN A 69 7.56 -4.86 -19.63
N LEU A 70 6.52 -4.78 -18.81
CA LEU A 70 6.60 -4.91 -17.35
C LEU A 70 5.92 -6.20 -16.84
N LYS A 71 5.19 -6.89 -17.68
CA LYS A 71 4.49 -8.12 -17.35
C LYS A 71 5.45 -9.20 -16.82
N GLY A 72 5.05 -9.82 -15.70
CA GLY A 72 5.84 -10.89 -15.08
C GLY A 72 7.10 -10.40 -14.35
N THR A 73 7.25 -9.09 -14.14
CA THR A 73 8.31 -8.51 -13.31
C THR A 73 7.83 -8.23 -11.88
N PRO A 74 8.73 -8.11 -10.88
CA PRO A 74 8.37 -7.68 -9.54
C PRO A 74 7.57 -6.36 -9.56
N GLY A 75 6.49 -6.29 -8.76
CA GLY A 75 5.49 -5.23 -8.81
C GLY A 75 4.26 -5.56 -9.66
N PHE A 76 4.34 -6.59 -10.53
CA PHE A 76 3.24 -7.02 -11.40
C PHE A 76 3.01 -8.53 -11.37
N LEU A 77 3.37 -9.17 -10.27
CA LEU A 77 3.22 -10.60 -10.06
C LEU A 77 2.08 -10.90 -9.08
N THR A 78 1.19 -11.82 -9.44
CA THR A 78 0.15 -12.31 -8.53
C THR A 78 -0.16 -13.80 -8.78
N GLY A 79 -0.90 -14.43 -7.84
CA GLY A 79 -1.38 -15.79 -7.97
C GLY A 79 -0.26 -16.80 -8.26
N MET A 80 -0.50 -17.68 -9.25
CA MET A 80 0.46 -18.72 -9.61
C MET A 80 1.77 -18.18 -10.21
N ASP A 81 1.72 -17.04 -10.89
CA ASP A 81 2.94 -16.45 -11.48
C ASP A 81 3.87 -15.93 -10.39
N PHE A 82 3.33 -15.34 -9.32
CA PHE A 82 4.08 -14.99 -8.13
C PHE A 82 4.74 -16.21 -7.49
N LEU A 83 3.95 -17.27 -7.26
CA LEU A 83 4.48 -18.51 -6.65
C LEU A 83 5.60 -19.14 -7.49
N ARG A 84 5.44 -19.18 -8.82
CA ARG A 84 6.47 -19.69 -9.74
C ARG A 84 7.74 -18.85 -9.73
N TYR A 85 7.58 -17.52 -9.80
CA TYR A 85 8.71 -16.59 -9.83
C TYR A 85 9.60 -16.73 -8.59
N TYR A 86 8.98 -16.81 -7.40
CA TYR A 86 9.69 -16.93 -6.12
C TYR A 86 9.90 -18.38 -5.66
N ASN A 87 9.58 -19.38 -6.51
CA ASN A 87 9.70 -20.79 -6.19
C ASN A 87 8.97 -21.20 -4.88
N LEU A 88 7.77 -20.65 -4.70
CA LEU A 88 6.90 -20.92 -3.56
C LEU A 88 5.82 -21.96 -3.93
N LYS A 89 5.23 -22.62 -2.91
CA LYS A 89 4.23 -23.66 -3.12
C LYS A 89 2.80 -23.13 -2.90
N PRO A 90 1.81 -23.58 -3.69
CA PRO A 90 0.41 -23.31 -3.40
C PRO A 90 -0.02 -24.03 -2.11
N ASN A 91 -1.12 -23.56 -1.51
CA ASN A 91 -1.70 -24.13 -0.27
C ASN A 91 -0.75 -24.07 0.95
N THR A 92 0.08 -23.05 1.03
CA THR A 92 1.00 -22.79 2.14
C THR A 92 0.67 -21.46 2.79
N LEU A 93 1.35 -21.14 3.90
CA LEU A 93 1.28 -19.84 4.55
C LEU A 93 1.72 -18.72 3.61
N GLU A 94 2.75 -18.95 2.79
CA GLU A 94 3.24 -18.00 1.80
C GLU A 94 2.17 -17.73 0.72
N ALA A 95 1.50 -18.79 0.22
CA ALA A 95 0.39 -18.62 -0.73
C ALA A 95 -0.74 -17.78 -0.12
N TYR A 96 -1.07 -17.99 1.16
CA TYR A 96 -2.09 -17.23 1.89
C TYR A 96 -1.73 -15.76 2.08
N THR A 97 -0.49 -15.50 2.50
CA THR A 97 -0.07 -14.15 2.90
C THR A 97 0.43 -13.30 1.73
N MET A 98 0.88 -13.93 0.64
CA MET A 98 1.58 -13.24 -0.46
C MET A 98 0.85 -13.33 -1.80
N THR A 99 -0.28 -14.07 -1.88
CA THR A 99 -1.04 -14.23 -3.13
C THR A 99 -2.54 -14.28 -2.90
N CYS A 100 -3.32 -14.27 -4.00
CA CYS A 100 -4.76 -14.53 -3.97
C CYS A 100 -5.12 -16.03 -3.88
N MET A 101 -4.15 -16.94 -4.07
CA MET A 101 -4.40 -18.36 -4.29
C MET A 101 -5.10 -19.04 -3.10
N GLY A 102 -6.37 -19.45 -3.31
CA GLY A 102 -7.16 -20.17 -2.32
C GLY A 102 -7.44 -19.37 -1.05
N PHE A 103 -7.45 -18.05 -1.11
CA PHE A 103 -7.53 -17.17 0.05
C PHE A 103 -8.69 -17.52 0.99
N LEU A 104 -9.89 -17.75 0.47
CA LEU A 104 -11.08 -18.04 1.30
C LEU A 104 -10.95 -19.32 2.14
N ARG A 105 -10.30 -20.33 1.59
CA ARG A 105 -10.02 -21.57 2.33
C ARG A 105 -8.91 -21.38 3.34
N LEU A 106 -7.81 -20.75 2.92
CA LEU A 106 -6.63 -20.52 3.75
C LEU A 106 -6.90 -19.51 4.87
N ALA A 107 -7.78 -18.52 4.66
CA ALA A 107 -8.22 -17.60 5.70
C ALA A 107 -8.92 -18.30 6.88
N LYS A 108 -9.66 -19.38 6.62
CA LYS A 108 -10.26 -20.22 7.69
C LYS A 108 -9.20 -20.98 8.49
N GLU A 109 -8.10 -21.34 7.83
CA GLU A 109 -7.00 -22.07 8.44
C GLU A 109 -6.06 -21.16 9.23
N TYR A 110 -5.60 -20.06 8.60
CA TYR A 110 -4.57 -19.17 9.17
C TYR A 110 -5.13 -18.00 9.97
N GLY A 111 -6.37 -17.59 9.76
CA GLY A 111 -7.01 -16.49 10.47
C GLY A 111 -6.60 -15.11 9.94
N LYS A 112 -6.83 -14.08 10.76
CA LYS A 112 -6.48 -12.68 10.44
C LYS A 112 -4.97 -12.44 10.52
N THR A 113 -4.52 -11.41 9.81
CA THR A 113 -3.12 -10.95 9.82
C THR A 113 -3.01 -9.51 10.33
N GLY A 114 -1.81 -9.11 10.74
CA GLY A 114 -1.56 -7.77 11.26
C GLY A 114 -1.97 -7.63 12.72
N GLY A 115 -2.18 -6.39 13.12
CA GLY A 115 -2.49 -5.99 14.49
C GLY A 115 -1.30 -5.35 15.19
N ALA A 116 -1.51 -4.15 15.72
CA ALA A 116 -0.47 -3.36 16.38
C ALA A 116 0.16 -4.07 17.60
N PRO A 117 -0.61 -4.75 18.47
CA PRO A 117 -0.01 -5.52 19.57
C PRO A 117 0.89 -6.67 19.10
N GLN A 118 0.49 -7.38 18.05
CA GLN A 118 1.27 -8.48 17.47
C GLN A 118 2.53 -7.96 16.76
N MET A 119 2.41 -6.89 15.95
CA MET A 119 3.57 -6.25 15.33
C MET A 119 4.58 -5.78 16.37
N ALA A 120 4.12 -5.16 17.47
CA ALA A 120 4.98 -4.72 18.56
C ALA A 120 5.75 -5.89 19.19
N THR A 121 5.11 -7.04 19.41
CA THR A 121 5.78 -8.26 19.89
C THR A 121 6.89 -8.69 18.95
N VAL A 122 6.61 -8.78 17.64
CA VAL A 122 7.63 -9.21 16.67
C VAL A 122 8.78 -8.22 16.61
N ILE A 123 8.52 -6.92 16.47
CA ILE A 123 9.56 -5.89 16.39
C ILE A 123 10.44 -5.92 17.64
N LYS A 124 9.85 -5.91 18.84
CA LYS A 124 10.61 -5.96 20.10
C LYS A 124 11.43 -7.24 20.24
N THR A 125 10.86 -8.38 19.81
CA THR A 125 11.60 -9.65 19.85
C THR A 125 12.80 -9.63 18.90
N LEU A 126 12.62 -9.13 17.67
CA LEU A 126 13.71 -8.98 16.71
C LEU A 126 14.81 -8.03 17.23
N VAL A 127 14.43 -6.91 17.85
CA VAL A 127 15.35 -5.96 18.48
C VAL A 127 16.10 -6.61 19.64
N ASN A 128 15.40 -7.33 20.52
CA ASN A 128 16.01 -8.01 21.67
C ASN A 128 17.00 -9.10 21.25
N GLN A 129 16.74 -9.81 20.15
CA GLN A 129 17.65 -10.83 19.62
C GLN A 129 18.94 -10.24 19.04
N ARG A 130 18.91 -8.99 18.57
CA ARG A 130 20.02 -8.34 17.84
C ARG A 130 20.78 -7.30 18.66
N GLY A 131 20.14 -6.73 19.68
CA GLY A 131 20.59 -5.53 20.38
C GLY A 131 20.06 -4.24 19.72
N ARG A 132 19.57 -3.31 20.52
CA ARG A 132 18.97 -2.05 20.02
C ARG A 132 19.99 -1.17 19.29
N ASP A 133 21.23 -1.20 19.70
CA ASP A 133 22.37 -0.49 19.10
C ASP A 133 22.70 -0.94 17.66
N ARG A 134 22.27 -2.16 17.29
CA ARG A 134 22.45 -2.72 15.94
C ARG A 134 21.25 -2.53 15.03
N CYS A 135 20.12 -2.01 15.55
CA CYS A 135 18.86 -1.97 14.85
C CYS A 135 18.45 -0.56 14.45
N LEU A 136 17.94 -0.43 13.23
CA LEU A 136 17.08 0.69 12.79
C LEU A 136 15.68 0.16 12.57
N ILE A 137 14.68 0.86 13.13
CA ILE A 137 13.25 0.55 12.95
C ILE A 137 12.67 1.62 12.03
N LEU A 138 12.19 1.20 10.85
CA LEU A 138 11.87 2.07 9.73
C LEU A 138 10.43 1.84 9.27
N ASP A 139 9.76 2.91 8.82
CA ASP A 139 8.45 2.79 8.18
C ASP A 139 8.43 3.54 6.85
N ALA A 140 8.04 2.85 5.79
CA ALA A 140 8.06 3.41 4.44
C ALA A 140 6.78 4.15 4.04
N GLY A 141 6.00 4.65 5.02
CA GLY A 141 4.86 5.55 4.80
C GLY A 141 3.51 4.88 4.65
N ASP A 142 2.48 5.68 4.41
CA ASP A 142 1.06 5.31 4.45
C ASP A 142 0.66 4.65 5.78
N THR A 143 1.01 5.31 6.87
CA THR A 143 1.02 4.70 8.18
C THR A 143 -0.19 5.05 9.01
N TRP A 144 -0.48 6.36 9.23
CA TRP A 144 -1.47 6.81 10.23
C TRP A 144 -2.80 7.30 9.69
N VAL A 145 -3.14 6.97 8.45
CA VAL A 145 -4.41 7.32 7.81
C VAL A 145 -5.11 6.12 7.18
N THR A 146 -6.32 6.35 6.68
CA THR A 146 -7.14 5.43 5.87
C THR A 146 -7.79 4.26 6.60
N SER A 147 -7.93 4.34 7.93
CA SER A 147 -8.80 3.45 8.72
C SER A 147 -9.82 4.23 9.56
N GLY A 148 -10.82 3.53 10.07
CA GLY A 148 -11.83 4.14 10.94
C GLY A 148 -11.23 4.82 12.16
N ILE A 149 -10.32 4.16 12.86
CA ILE A 149 -9.66 4.75 14.04
C ILE A 149 -8.72 5.89 13.67
N ALA A 150 -8.04 5.81 12.54
CA ALA A 150 -7.20 6.90 12.05
C ALA A 150 -8.02 8.16 11.78
N LEU A 151 -9.17 8.02 11.11
CA LEU A 151 -10.09 9.14 10.86
C LEU A 151 -10.64 9.76 12.14
N LYS A 152 -11.03 8.94 13.10
CA LYS A 152 -11.61 9.41 14.39
C LYS A 152 -10.58 10.10 15.30
N THR A 153 -9.30 9.92 15.04
CA THR A 153 -8.20 10.39 15.90
C THR A 153 -7.17 11.25 15.16
N ASP A 154 -7.46 11.67 13.92
CA ASP A 154 -6.52 12.40 13.05
C ASP A 154 -5.13 11.73 13.02
N GLY A 155 -5.11 10.38 12.98
CA GLY A 155 -3.89 9.58 12.97
C GLY A 155 -3.21 9.39 14.33
N MET A 156 -3.62 10.10 15.38
CA MET A 156 -2.90 10.13 16.67
C MET A 156 -2.82 8.77 17.37
N ALA A 157 -3.83 7.90 17.19
CA ALA A 157 -3.79 6.54 17.74
C ALA A 157 -2.59 5.73 17.20
N ILE A 158 -2.29 5.92 15.93
CA ILE A 158 -1.18 5.23 15.27
C ILE A 158 0.16 5.89 15.62
N VAL A 159 0.21 7.21 15.67
CA VAL A 159 1.40 7.97 16.09
C VAL A 159 1.84 7.56 17.50
N ASP A 160 0.90 7.42 18.43
CA ASP A 160 1.19 6.93 19.78
C ASP A 160 1.76 5.50 19.76
N TRP A 161 1.23 4.64 18.89
CA TRP A 161 1.74 3.28 18.73
C TRP A 161 3.16 3.27 18.12
N LEU A 162 3.42 4.09 17.08
CA LEU A 162 4.77 4.25 16.51
C LEU A 162 5.78 4.67 17.58
N ASN A 163 5.39 5.63 18.42
CA ASN A 163 6.22 6.13 19.54
C ASN A 163 6.46 5.06 20.60
N TYR A 164 5.45 4.22 20.87
CA TYR A 164 5.53 3.13 21.83
C TYR A 164 6.49 2.02 21.35
N VAL A 165 6.46 1.70 20.05
CA VAL A 165 7.35 0.71 19.43
C VAL A 165 8.78 1.26 19.31
N GLY A 166 8.93 2.56 19.08
CA GLY A 166 10.21 3.24 18.97
C GLY A 166 10.79 3.23 17.57
N TYR A 167 9.98 3.59 16.58
CA TYR A 167 10.45 3.80 15.21
C TYR A 167 11.50 4.91 15.16
N ASP A 168 12.49 4.76 14.26
CA ASP A 168 13.59 5.71 14.08
C ASP A 168 13.32 6.70 12.95
N TYR A 169 12.82 6.23 11.79
CA TYR A 169 12.60 7.04 10.60
C TYR A 169 11.30 6.66 9.89
N ILE A 170 10.67 7.65 9.27
CA ILE A 170 9.43 7.50 8.51
C ILE A 170 9.38 8.47 7.33
N VAL A 171 8.68 8.07 6.26
CA VAL A 171 8.28 8.90 5.12
C VAL A 171 6.76 8.93 4.99
N ALA A 172 6.18 9.66 4.03
CA ALA A 172 4.72 9.81 3.95
C ALA A 172 4.16 9.83 2.52
N HIS A 173 2.85 9.61 2.44
CA HIS A 173 1.99 9.87 1.28
C HIS A 173 0.59 10.29 1.74
N TRP A 174 -0.33 9.34 1.96
CA TRP A 174 -1.69 9.64 2.47
C TRP A 174 -1.68 10.28 3.84
N ASP A 175 -0.62 10.07 4.60
CA ASP A 175 -0.39 10.72 5.91
C ASP A 175 -0.56 12.24 5.87
N LEU A 176 -0.27 12.86 4.72
CA LEU A 176 -0.46 14.29 4.47
C LEU A 176 -1.93 14.71 4.46
N THR A 177 -2.86 13.78 4.22
CA THR A 177 -4.29 14.09 4.07
C THR A 177 -5.02 14.37 5.40
N VAL A 178 -4.33 14.28 6.54
CA VAL A 178 -4.84 14.86 7.80
C VAL A 178 -4.89 16.39 7.76
N GLY A 179 -4.31 17.00 6.73
CA GLY A 179 -4.16 18.44 6.56
C GLY A 179 -2.74 18.91 6.86
N LYS A 180 -2.26 19.90 6.08
CA LYS A 180 -0.87 20.38 6.12
C LYS A 180 -0.44 20.80 7.53
N GLU A 181 -1.26 21.63 8.20
CA GLU A 181 -0.95 22.11 9.56
C GLU A 181 -0.93 20.98 10.58
N LYS A 182 -1.91 20.06 10.49
CA LYS A 182 -1.96 18.90 11.37
C LYS A 182 -0.81 17.94 11.13
N PHE A 183 -0.44 17.71 9.88
CA PHE A 183 0.72 16.91 9.52
C PHE A 183 2.00 17.50 10.12
N LEU A 184 2.23 18.81 9.94
CA LEU A 184 3.38 19.49 10.53
C LEU A 184 3.37 19.47 12.06
N GLU A 185 2.19 19.58 12.67
CA GLU A 185 2.04 19.43 14.13
C GLU A 185 2.45 18.03 14.58
N ILE A 186 1.95 16.97 13.90
CA ILE A 186 2.30 15.58 14.20
C ILE A 186 3.80 15.37 14.10
N VAL A 187 4.39 15.73 12.97
CA VAL A 187 5.82 15.50 12.69
C VAL A 187 6.73 16.28 13.65
N ASN A 188 6.37 17.51 13.98
CA ASN A 188 7.23 18.38 14.80
C ASN A 188 7.03 18.22 16.31
N LYS A 189 5.84 17.78 16.77
CA LYS A 189 5.51 17.80 18.20
C LYS A 189 5.15 16.45 18.80
N HIS A 190 4.60 15.53 17.99
CA HIS A 190 4.03 14.29 18.51
C HIS A 190 4.82 13.06 18.10
N LEU A 191 5.34 13.01 16.89
CA LEU A 191 6.10 11.89 16.37
C LEU A 191 7.53 11.92 16.92
N LYS A 192 8.00 10.79 17.50
CA LYS A 192 9.38 10.64 17.97
C LYS A 192 10.33 10.18 16.87
N ALA A 193 9.83 9.42 15.88
CA ALA A 193 10.59 9.07 14.69
C ALA A 193 10.93 10.33 13.89
N LYS A 194 12.10 10.36 13.26
CA LYS A 194 12.46 11.44 12.36
C LYS A 194 11.70 11.28 11.03
N PHE A 195 10.96 12.31 10.63
CA PHE A 195 10.44 12.43 9.30
C PHE A 195 11.52 12.99 8.37
N ILE A 196 11.81 12.31 7.28
CA ILE A 196 12.82 12.71 6.28
C ILE A 196 12.22 12.61 4.88
N SER A 197 12.54 13.59 4.01
CA SER A 197 12.08 13.56 2.62
C SER A 197 12.93 14.47 1.73
N TYR A 198 13.62 13.89 0.75
CA TYR A 198 14.46 14.67 -0.17
C TYR A 198 13.67 15.35 -1.29
N ASN A 199 12.46 14.89 -1.55
CA ASN A 199 11.68 15.26 -2.74
C ASN A 199 10.47 16.14 -2.46
N ILE A 200 10.36 16.73 -1.25
CA ILE A 200 9.38 17.75 -0.90
C ILE A 200 10.07 19.09 -0.75
N THR A 201 9.75 20.04 -1.64
CA THR A 201 10.30 21.39 -1.62
C THR A 201 9.18 22.43 -1.59
N ASP A 202 9.47 23.65 -1.16
CA ASP A 202 8.55 24.76 -1.38
C ASP A 202 8.40 25.07 -2.87
N ASP A 203 7.26 25.63 -3.26
CA ASP A 203 6.95 25.91 -4.67
C ASP A 203 7.46 27.27 -5.15
N THR A 204 8.00 28.12 -4.25
CA THR A 204 8.48 29.47 -4.54
C THR A 204 9.98 29.50 -4.82
N PHE A 205 10.78 28.98 -3.89
CA PHE A 205 12.24 29.03 -3.97
C PHE A 205 12.88 27.66 -4.25
N GLY A 206 12.12 26.56 -4.05
CA GLY A 206 12.61 25.20 -4.20
C GLY A 206 13.40 24.70 -3.01
N ASP A 207 13.33 25.38 -1.86
CA ASP A 207 13.98 24.96 -0.64
C ASP A 207 13.33 23.70 -0.07
N LEU A 208 14.13 22.84 0.56
CA LEU A 208 13.65 21.63 1.21
C LEU A 208 12.72 21.96 2.39
N ILE A 209 11.57 21.30 2.45
CA ILE A 209 10.63 21.42 3.58
C ILE A 209 11.09 20.58 4.76
N PHE A 210 11.71 19.43 4.49
CA PHE A 210 12.18 18.46 5.49
C PHE A 210 13.64 18.11 5.25
N PRO A 211 14.35 17.59 6.27
CA PRO A 211 15.67 17.01 6.07
C PRO A 211 15.64 15.91 5.00
N PRO A 212 16.53 15.97 3.99
CA PRO A 212 16.53 14.98 2.90
C PRO A 212 17.04 13.62 3.36
N TYR A 213 17.92 13.61 4.35
CA TYR A 213 18.55 12.43 4.92
C TYR A 213 18.97 12.69 6.38
N ASP A 214 19.34 11.62 7.06
CA ASP A 214 20.06 11.66 8.34
C ASP A 214 21.27 10.72 8.31
N VAL A 215 22.23 10.97 9.17
CA VAL A 215 23.43 10.12 9.33
C VAL A 215 23.47 9.61 10.77
N ARG A 216 23.49 8.29 10.93
CA ARG A 216 23.51 7.66 12.26
C ARG A 216 24.56 6.58 12.35
N GLU A 217 25.23 6.50 13.47
CA GLU A 217 26.09 5.37 13.79
C GLU A 217 25.25 4.23 14.37
N VAL A 218 25.41 3.03 13.82
CA VAL A 218 24.73 1.80 14.22
C VAL A 218 25.78 0.72 14.38
N ASN A 219 26.09 0.35 15.62
CA ASN A 219 27.09 -0.67 15.96
C ASN A 219 28.44 -0.47 15.22
N GLY A 220 28.95 0.77 15.23
CA GLY A 220 30.21 1.14 14.57
C GLY A 220 30.14 1.28 13.05
N VAL A 221 28.94 1.13 12.44
CA VAL A 221 28.69 1.38 11.02
C VAL A 221 28.01 2.73 10.86
N LYS A 222 28.55 3.59 10.01
CA LYS A 222 27.98 4.89 9.71
C LYS A 222 26.94 4.75 8.59
N VAL A 223 25.67 4.92 8.91
CA VAL A 223 24.53 4.71 8.01
C VAL A 223 23.95 6.05 7.59
N GLY A 224 23.84 6.30 6.27
CA GLY A 224 23.06 7.39 5.70
C GLY A 224 21.67 6.87 5.33
N ILE A 225 20.62 7.52 5.84
CA ILE A 225 19.23 7.18 5.57
C ILE A 225 18.61 8.34 4.79
N ILE A 226 18.25 8.12 3.53
CA ILE A 226 17.54 9.09 2.68
C ILE A 226 16.06 8.74 2.70
N GLY A 227 15.18 9.75 2.80
CA GLY A 227 13.72 9.56 2.72
C GLY A 227 13.18 10.03 1.37
N SER A 228 12.26 9.25 0.77
CA SER A 228 11.46 9.65 -0.39
C SER A 228 9.98 9.51 -0.07
N SER A 229 9.25 10.63 -0.11
CA SER A 229 7.79 10.64 -0.01
C SER A 229 7.18 10.47 -1.40
N PHE A 230 5.91 10.00 -1.47
CA PHE A 230 5.29 9.71 -2.76
C PHE A 230 5.35 10.90 -3.73
N PRO A 231 6.00 10.75 -4.89
CA PRO A 231 6.33 11.88 -5.76
C PRO A 231 5.11 12.48 -6.48
N PHE A 232 4.01 11.74 -6.58
CA PHE A 232 2.78 12.18 -7.23
C PHE A 232 1.67 12.58 -6.24
N THR A 233 1.99 12.83 -4.97
CA THR A 233 1.03 13.21 -3.93
C THR A 233 0.09 14.36 -4.36
N PRO A 234 0.55 15.45 -5.03
CA PRO A 234 -0.33 16.53 -5.48
C PRO A 234 -1.28 16.14 -6.64
N LEU A 235 -1.03 15.01 -7.30
CA LEU A 235 -1.90 14.46 -8.34
C LEU A 235 -2.86 13.40 -7.75
N ALA A 236 -2.40 12.68 -6.74
CA ALA A 236 -3.16 11.62 -6.08
C ALA A 236 -4.16 12.14 -5.03
N ASN A 237 -3.98 13.37 -4.54
CA ASN A 237 -4.78 13.93 -3.45
C ASN A 237 -5.24 15.37 -3.75
N PRO A 238 -6.32 15.86 -3.10
CA PRO A 238 -6.72 17.25 -3.21
C PRO A 238 -5.56 18.20 -2.91
N ARG A 239 -5.34 19.17 -3.78
CA ARG A 239 -4.19 20.09 -3.70
C ARG A 239 -4.08 20.87 -2.39
N VAL A 240 -5.20 21.07 -1.68
CA VAL A 240 -5.22 21.73 -0.37
C VAL A 240 -4.28 21.08 0.65
N TYR A 241 -4.00 19.79 0.52
CA TYR A 241 -3.08 19.07 1.42
C TYR A 241 -1.59 19.32 1.12
N THR A 242 -1.29 19.80 -0.08
CA THR A 242 0.09 20.01 -0.57
C THR A 242 0.31 21.44 -1.09
N GLU A 243 -0.60 22.36 -0.79
CA GLU A 243 -0.49 23.76 -1.24
C GLU A 243 0.83 24.39 -0.78
N GLY A 244 1.54 25.05 -1.71
CA GLY A 244 2.85 25.63 -1.46
C GLY A 244 4.00 24.61 -1.45
N TRP A 245 3.74 23.32 -1.74
CA TRP A 245 4.75 22.29 -1.82
C TRP A 245 4.81 21.64 -3.21
N ARG A 246 6.03 21.31 -3.64
CA ARG A 246 6.32 20.53 -4.85
C ARG A 246 6.86 19.18 -4.49
N PHE A 247 6.42 18.19 -5.24
CA PHE A 247 6.87 16.80 -5.18
C PHE A 247 7.41 16.39 -6.55
N GLY A 248 8.17 15.31 -6.62
CA GLY A 248 8.60 14.78 -7.90
C GLY A 248 9.61 13.65 -7.79
N VAL A 249 9.74 12.92 -8.88
CA VAL A 249 10.83 11.96 -9.09
C VAL A 249 12.07 12.76 -9.49
N ARG A 250 13.12 12.75 -8.68
CA ARG A 250 14.29 13.61 -8.82
C ARG A 250 15.59 12.78 -8.75
N PRO A 251 15.93 12.04 -9.80
CA PRO A 251 17.08 11.13 -9.78
C PRO A 251 18.42 11.84 -9.64
N GLU A 252 18.56 13.04 -10.19
CA GLU A 252 19.80 13.83 -10.12
C GLU A 252 20.05 14.33 -8.69
N GLU A 253 19.02 14.89 -8.04
CA GLU A 253 19.11 15.34 -6.65
C GLU A 253 19.37 14.15 -5.71
N LEU A 254 18.71 13.02 -5.95
CA LEU A 254 18.97 11.80 -5.18
C LEU A 254 20.43 11.36 -5.31
N GLN A 255 20.98 11.38 -6.54
CA GLN A 255 22.39 11.06 -6.77
C GLN A 255 23.32 12.04 -6.04
N ASN A 256 22.99 13.31 -6.01
CA ASN A 256 23.77 14.32 -5.30
C ASN A 256 23.80 14.04 -3.79
N TYR A 257 22.66 13.67 -3.17
CA TYR A 257 22.63 13.29 -1.75
C TYR A 257 23.41 12.00 -1.47
N VAL A 258 23.36 11.02 -2.37
CA VAL A 258 24.18 9.81 -2.26
C VAL A 258 25.67 10.16 -2.30
N ASN A 259 26.09 11.02 -3.23
CA ASN A 259 27.47 11.47 -3.34
C ASN A 259 27.90 12.23 -2.08
N GLU A 260 27.08 13.15 -1.57
CA GLU A 260 27.35 13.89 -0.33
C GLU A 260 27.53 12.93 0.87
N LEU A 261 26.64 11.95 1.02
CA LEU A 261 26.74 10.94 2.07
C LEU A 261 28.04 10.14 1.96
N ARG A 262 28.40 9.69 0.77
CA ARG A 262 29.60 8.87 0.53
C ARG A 262 30.91 9.68 0.65
N GLU A 263 30.94 10.89 0.10
CA GLU A 263 32.17 11.68 -0.04
C GLU A 263 32.40 12.61 1.15
N LYS A 264 31.37 13.36 1.60
CA LYS A 264 31.48 14.32 2.70
C LYS A 264 31.30 13.64 4.05
N HIS A 265 30.21 12.87 4.23
CA HIS A 265 29.89 12.21 5.49
C HIS A 265 30.63 10.88 5.67
N LYS A 266 31.22 10.32 4.61
CA LYS A 266 32.01 9.06 4.63
C LYS A 266 31.18 7.88 5.18
N VAL A 267 29.88 7.81 4.86
CA VAL A 267 29.03 6.72 5.35
C VAL A 267 29.46 5.36 4.78
N ASP A 268 29.22 4.30 5.56
CA ASP A 268 29.52 2.93 5.20
C ASP A 268 28.36 2.26 4.47
N LEU A 269 27.12 2.65 4.79
CA LEU A 269 25.88 2.11 4.25
C LEU A 269 24.94 3.26 3.84
N VAL A 270 24.28 3.16 2.69
CA VAL A 270 23.23 4.08 2.27
C VAL A 270 21.91 3.31 2.11
N VAL A 271 20.89 3.74 2.84
CA VAL A 271 19.53 3.19 2.82
C VAL A 271 18.60 4.25 2.27
N LEU A 272 17.81 3.91 1.26
CA LEU A 272 16.68 4.70 0.79
C LEU A 272 15.40 4.14 1.40
N LEU A 273 14.72 4.94 2.22
CA LEU A 273 13.39 4.68 2.73
C LEU A 273 12.41 5.35 1.78
N SER A 274 11.71 4.55 0.97
CA SER A 274 10.98 5.02 -0.21
C SER A 274 9.49 4.71 -0.13
N HIS A 275 8.68 5.71 -0.46
CA HIS A 275 7.25 5.53 -0.74
C HIS A 275 6.91 5.71 -2.23
N ASP A 276 7.87 5.47 -3.12
CA ASP A 276 7.71 5.71 -4.56
C ASP A 276 6.97 4.56 -5.28
N GLY A 277 7.03 3.37 -4.72
CA GLY A 277 6.48 2.14 -5.29
C GLY A 277 7.53 1.25 -5.96
N LEU A 278 7.36 -0.06 -5.81
CA LEU A 278 8.36 -1.05 -6.24
C LEU A 278 8.78 -0.92 -7.73
N PRO A 279 7.87 -0.77 -8.71
CA PRO A 279 8.26 -0.60 -10.11
C PRO A 279 9.06 0.69 -10.36
N LEU A 280 8.69 1.80 -9.70
CA LEU A 280 9.40 3.07 -9.81
C LEU A 280 10.77 2.98 -9.16
N ASP A 281 10.88 2.40 -7.96
CA ASP A 281 12.17 2.19 -7.28
C ASP A 281 13.13 1.33 -8.11
N ILE A 282 12.63 0.27 -8.75
CA ILE A 282 13.43 -0.56 -9.68
C ILE A 282 13.95 0.29 -10.87
N ALA A 283 13.12 1.16 -11.44
CA ALA A 283 13.52 2.05 -12.52
C ALA A 283 14.53 3.10 -12.06
N LEU A 284 14.31 3.71 -10.89
CA LEU A 284 15.16 4.72 -10.29
C LEU A 284 16.56 4.17 -9.96
N MET A 285 16.66 2.95 -9.44
CA MET A 285 17.95 2.31 -9.13
C MET A 285 18.77 1.92 -10.39
N LYS A 286 18.18 1.92 -11.57
CA LYS A 286 18.95 1.84 -12.82
C LYS A 286 19.68 3.13 -13.14
N MET A 287 19.17 4.27 -12.68
CA MET A 287 19.68 5.62 -12.92
C MET A 287 20.65 6.08 -11.81
N VAL A 288 20.31 5.83 -10.55
CA VAL A 288 21.06 6.26 -9.35
C VAL A 288 21.99 5.14 -8.87
N LYS A 289 23.20 5.49 -8.46
CA LYS A 289 24.22 4.55 -8.00
C LYS A 289 24.66 4.87 -6.56
N GLY A 290 25.12 3.84 -5.85
CA GLY A 290 25.68 4.01 -4.50
C GLY A 290 24.67 3.87 -3.36
N ILE A 291 23.41 3.53 -3.63
CA ILE A 291 22.42 3.08 -2.65
C ILE A 291 22.57 1.57 -2.47
N ASP A 292 22.68 1.11 -1.23
CA ASP A 292 22.85 -0.32 -0.91
C ASP A 292 21.52 -1.03 -0.72
N VAL A 293 20.56 -0.38 -0.03
CA VAL A 293 19.26 -0.95 0.28
C VAL A 293 18.15 0.06 0.01
N VAL A 294 17.07 -0.39 -0.63
CA VAL A 294 15.79 0.35 -0.74
C VAL A 294 14.72 -0.42 0.01
N ILE A 295 14.02 0.26 0.92
CA ILE A 295 12.78 -0.22 1.55
C ILE A 295 11.64 0.50 0.85
N SER A 296 10.85 -0.25 0.07
CA SER A 296 9.84 0.27 -0.84
C SER A 296 8.43 0.09 -0.30
N GLY A 297 7.63 1.15 -0.31
CA GLY A 297 6.20 1.17 0.05
C GLY A 297 5.29 1.47 -1.14
N HIS A 298 4.08 1.98 -0.88
CA HIS A 298 3.07 2.50 -1.80
C HIS A 298 2.33 1.45 -2.64
N THR A 299 3.02 0.58 -3.36
CA THR A 299 2.37 -0.39 -4.26
C THR A 299 1.84 -1.63 -3.54
N HIS A 300 2.05 -1.73 -2.22
CA HIS A 300 1.64 -2.86 -1.36
C HIS A 300 2.25 -4.20 -1.79
N ASP A 301 3.34 -4.16 -2.54
CA ASP A 301 4.02 -5.36 -3.00
C ASP A 301 4.67 -6.13 -1.86
N VAL A 302 4.81 -7.42 -2.05
CA VAL A 302 5.55 -8.31 -1.16
C VAL A 302 6.75 -8.86 -1.91
N THR A 303 7.95 -8.72 -1.36
CA THR A 303 9.17 -9.31 -1.92
C THR A 303 9.71 -10.40 -0.99
N PRO A 304 9.39 -11.69 -1.24
CA PRO A 304 9.91 -12.79 -0.40
C PRO A 304 11.44 -12.86 -0.39
N THR A 305 12.05 -12.37 -1.45
CA THR A 305 13.51 -12.20 -1.58
C THR A 305 13.79 -10.81 -2.16
N PRO A 306 14.93 -10.17 -1.82
CA PRO A 306 15.27 -8.87 -2.36
C PRO A 306 15.37 -8.88 -3.89
N VAL A 307 14.77 -7.87 -4.53
CA VAL A 307 14.98 -7.58 -5.95
C VAL A 307 16.32 -6.88 -6.09
N LYS A 308 17.19 -7.39 -6.98
CA LYS A 308 18.53 -6.83 -7.20
C LYS A 308 18.56 -5.95 -8.43
N VAL A 309 19.05 -4.73 -8.27
CA VAL A 309 19.34 -3.81 -9.38
C VAL A 309 20.80 -3.35 -9.24
N GLY A 310 21.70 -3.93 -10.02
CA GLY A 310 23.14 -3.80 -9.78
C GLY A 310 23.51 -4.35 -8.39
N ASP A 311 24.13 -3.52 -7.58
CA ASP A 311 24.49 -3.87 -6.19
C ASP A 311 23.38 -3.50 -5.17
N THR A 312 22.32 -2.81 -5.58
CA THR A 312 21.23 -2.39 -4.71
C THR A 312 20.25 -3.53 -4.43
N LEU A 313 19.87 -3.70 -3.16
CA LEU A 313 18.85 -4.63 -2.68
C LEU A 313 17.54 -3.88 -2.45
N ILE A 314 16.47 -4.22 -3.16
CA ILE A 314 15.15 -3.60 -3.00
C ILE A 314 14.23 -4.59 -2.33
N VAL A 315 13.55 -4.17 -1.24
CA VAL A 315 12.61 -4.99 -0.46
C VAL A 315 11.31 -4.24 -0.20
N SER A 316 10.20 -4.96 -0.17
CA SER A 316 8.89 -4.41 0.18
C SER A 316 8.16 -5.38 1.12
N PRO A 317 7.62 -4.89 2.27
CA PRO A 317 7.02 -5.74 3.30
C PRO A 317 5.51 -5.95 3.11
N GLY A 318 4.94 -5.57 1.97
CA GLY A 318 3.48 -5.59 1.79
C GLY A 318 2.78 -4.46 2.56
N SER A 319 1.57 -4.71 3.02
CA SER A 319 0.74 -3.69 3.66
C SER A 319 -0.12 -4.23 4.80
N HIS A 320 -0.89 -3.34 5.48
CA HIS A 320 -1.86 -3.66 6.54
C HIS A 320 -1.24 -4.43 7.72
N GLY A 321 0.05 -4.21 7.98
CA GLY A 321 0.77 -4.90 9.05
C GLY A 321 0.89 -6.41 8.88
N LYS A 322 0.67 -6.92 7.65
CA LYS A 322 0.72 -8.37 7.36
C LYS A 322 2.10 -8.96 7.64
N PHE A 323 3.15 -8.16 7.46
CA PHE A 323 4.53 -8.55 7.71
C PHE A 323 5.30 -7.48 8.48
N VAL A 324 6.29 -7.93 9.23
CA VAL A 324 7.43 -7.13 9.66
C VAL A 324 8.63 -7.65 8.89
N GLY A 325 9.28 -6.78 8.12
CA GLY A 325 10.51 -7.09 7.41
C GLY A 325 11.72 -7.01 8.34
N VAL A 326 12.67 -7.90 8.19
CA VAL A 326 13.99 -7.83 8.83
C VAL A 326 15.09 -8.15 7.84
N MET A 327 16.05 -7.25 7.72
CA MET A 327 17.24 -7.41 6.90
C MET A 327 18.48 -7.19 7.75
N ASP A 328 19.23 -8.26 7.97
CA ASP A 328 20.51 -8.24 8.65
C ASP A 328 21.62 -8.09 7.61
N LEU A 329 22.50 -7.14 7.78
CA LEU A 329 23.57 -6.77 6.85
C LEU A 329 24.95 -6.97 7.49
N GLU A 330 25.86 -7.55 6.73
CA GLU A 330 27.28 -7.54 7.02
C GLU A 330 27.94 -6.41 6.21
N VAL A 331 28.29 -5.31 6.86
CA VAL A 331 28.92 -4.14 6.23
C VAL A 331 30.41 -4.14 6.56
N ARG A 332 31.25 -4.18 5.53
CA ARG A 332 32.73 -4.08 5.65
C ARG A 332 33.29 -3.22 4.53
N ASN A 333 34.24 -2.37 4.86
CA ASN A 333 34.91 -1.52 3.86
C ASN A 333 33.93 -0.74 2.97
N LYS A 334 32.88 -0.17 3.58
CA LYS A 334 31.82 0.61 2.91
C LYS A 334 31.01 -0.18 1.87
N ARG A 335 30.88 -1.48 2.05
CA ARG A 335 30.11 -2.38 1.18
C ARG A 335 29.32 -3.38 1.99
N VAL A 336 28.15 -3.74 1.49
CA VAL A 336 27.38 -4.89 1.96
C VAL A 336 28.04 -6.14 1.38
N VAL A 337 28.71 -6.93 2.22
CA VAL A 337 29.41 -8.16 1.81
C VAL A 337 28.57 -9.41 2.02
N GLY A 338 27.44 -9.29 2.73
CA GLY A 338 26.48 -10.36 2.95
C GLY A 338 25.21 -9.84 3.60
N TYR A 339 24.13 -10.61 3.47
CA TYR A 339 22.86 -10.26 4.12
C TYR A 339 22.02 -11.50 4.44
N ARG A 340 21.09 -11.35 5.39
CA ARG A 340 19.94 -12.23 5.60
C ARG A 340 18.69 -11.40 5.56
N PHE A 341 17.65 -11.91 4.91
CA PHE A 341 16.38 -11.22 4.79
C PHE A 341 15.22 -12.17 5.11
N LYS A 342 14.23 -11.65 5.82
CA LYS A 342 12.97 -12.36 6.08
C LYS A 342 11.82 -11.38 6.23
N LEU A 343 10.67 -11.75 5.69
CA LEU A 343 9.38 -11.19 6.03
C LEU A 343 8.75 -12.10 7.10
N VAL A 344 8.55 -11.58 8.31
CA VAL A 344 7.90 -12.29 9.40
C VAL A 344 6.40 -12.05 9.30
N PRO A 345 5.59 -13.07 8.96
CA PRO A 345 4.14 -12.90 8.84
C PRO A 345 3.50 -12.74 10.22
N ILE A 346 2.60 -11.77 10.34
CA ILE A 346 1.89 -11.46 11.57
C ILE A 346 0.55 -12.18 11.55
N LEU A 347 0.51 -13.41 12.05
CA LEU A 347 -0.72 -14.18 12.23
C LEU A 347 -1.32 -13.86 13.61
N ALA A 348 -2.51 -13.27 13.63
CA ALA A 348 -3.13 -12.76 14.85
C ALA A 348 -3.32 -13.82 15.96
N ASP A 349 -3.64 -15.05 15.56
CA ASP A 349 -3.88 -16.16 16.51
C ASP A 349 -2.58 -16.89 16.91
N VAL A 350 -1.43 -16.52 16.38
CA VAL A 350 -0.14 -17.18 16.62
C VAL A 350 0.85 -16.26 17.33
N VAL A 351 0.90 -15.00 16.91
CA VAL A 351 1.80 -14.01 17.49
C VAL A 351 1.18 -13.48 18.79
N PRO A 352 1.86 -13.60 19.94
CA PRO A 352 1.36 -13.06 21.20
C PRO A 352 1.17 -11.53 21.12
N GLU A 353 0.15 -11.02 21.80
CA GLU A 353 -0.06 -9.59 21.92
C GLU A 353 0.93 -8.96 22.92
N ASP A 354 1.60 -7.88 22.52
CA ASP A 354 2.32 -7.02 23.46
C ASP A 354 1.33 -6.30 24.37
N LYS A 355 1.48 -6.47 25.67
CA LYS A 355 0.52 -5.97 26.67
C LYS A 355 0.34 -4.45 26.60
N GLY A 356 1.43 -3.70 26.54
CA GLY A 356 1.36 -2.23 26.52
C GLY A 356 0.79 -1.69 25.21
N ALA A 357 1.13 -2.30 24.07
CA ALA A 357 0.52 -1.96 22.78
C ALA A 357 -0.98 -2.27 22.76
N LYS A 358 -1.41 -3.39 23.38
CA LYS A 358 -2.81 -3.75 23.51
C LYS A 358 -3.59 -2.72 24.34
N GLU A 359 -3.09 -2.37 25.53
CA GLU A 359 -3.69 -1.35 26.40
C GLU A 359 -3.82 0.00 25.69
N LEU A 360 -2.81 0.38 24.89
CA LEU A 360 -2.82 1.60 24.10
C LEU A 360 -3.90 1.57 23.01
N VAL A 361 -3.99 0.48 22.25
CA VAL A 361 -5.02 0.30 21.22
C VAL A 361 -6.42 0.32 21.83
N GLU A 362 -6.65 -0.44 22.91
CA GLU A 362 -7.94 -0.47 23.62
C GLU A 362 -8.35 0.92 24.12
N LYS A 363 -7.40 1.70 24.68
CA LYS A 363 -7.64 3.08 25.11
C LYS A 363 -8.17 3.96 23.97
N TRP A 364 -7.53 3.90 22.79
CA TRP A 364 -7.93 4.71 21.64
C TRP A 364 -9.26 4.25 21.01
N TYR A 365 -9.55 2.95 21.00
CA TYR A 365 -10.81 2.42 20.47
C TYR A 365 -12.01 2.61 21.37
N LYS A 366 -11.82 2.69 22.69
CA LYS A 366 -12.89 2.71 23.69
C LYS A 366 -14.00 3.74 23.41
N PRO A 367 -13.72 5.00 23.00
CA PRO A 367 -14.77 5.98 22.69
C PRO A 367 -15.66 5.59 21.50
N TYR A 368 -15.13 4.80 20.57
CA TYR A 368 -15.76 4.44 19.30
C TYR A 368 -16.25 2.99 19.25
N GLU A 369 -16.02 2.22 20.31
CA GLU A 369 -16.26 0.77 20.32
C GLU A 369 -17.71 0.41 20.01
N LYS A 370 -18.68 1.12 20.56
CA LYS A 370 -20.11 0.89 20.31
C LYS A 370 -20.47 1.14 18.85
N GLU A 371 -19.99 2.23 18.26
CA GLU A 371 -20.22 2.59 16.86
C GLU A 371 -19.58 1.56 15.93
N PHE A 372 -18.30 1.28 16.12
CA PHE A 372 -17.53 0.40 15.23
C PHE A 372 -17.99 -1.05 15.26
N ASN A 373 -18.43 -1.55 16.42
CA ASN A 373 -18.91 -2.93 16.55
C ASN A 373 -20.37 -3.13 16.10
N GLU A 374 -21.10 -2.06 15.76
CA GLU A 374 -22.48 -2.19 15.25
C GLU A 374 -22.51 -3.06 14.01
N VAL A 375 -23.23 -4.19 14.08
CA VAL A 375 -23.48 -5.06 12.95
C VAL A 375 -24.62 -4.49 12.11
N ILE A 376 -24.34 -4.19 10.84
CA ILE A 376 -25.29 -3.52 9.94
C ILE A 376 -25.88 -4.47 8.88
N ALA A 377 -25.23 -5.59 8.60
CA ALA A 377 -25.73 -6.67 7.73
C ALA A 377 -24.92 -7.95 7.92
N THR A 378 -25.34 -9.01 7.21
CA THR A 378 -24.51 -10.20 6.94
C THR A 378 -24.24 -10.26 5.44
N THR A 379 -23.00 -10.58 5.03
CA THR A 379 -22.69 -10.75 3.61
C THR A 379 -22.68 -12.23 3.21
N ARG A 380 -23.32 -12.59 2.08
CA ARG A 380 -23.18 -13.89 1.42
C ARG A 380 -22.01 -13.90 0.43
N THR A 381 -21.62 -12.72 -0.04
CA THR A 381 -20.53 -12.56 -0.99
C THR A 381 -19.24 -12.20 -0.25
N PHE A 382 -18.11 -12.68 -0.74
CA PHE A 382 -16.81 -12.21 -0.30
C PHE A 382 -16.64 -10.73 -0.69
N LEU A 383 -16.51 -9.84 0.31
CA LEU A 383 -16.25 -8.43 0.08
C LEU A 383 -14.75 -8.19 0.15
N TYR A 384 -14.16 -7.74 -0.95
CA TYR A 384 -12.75 -7.40 -1.08
C TYR A 384 -12.60 -6.09 -1.83
N LYS A 385 -11.49 -5.39 -1.62
CA LYS A 385 -11.24 -4.06 -2.18
C LYS A 385 -10.14 -4.06 -3.25
N ARG A 386 -9.03 -4.75 -3.01
CA ARG A 386 -7.85 -4.67 -3.86
C ARG A 386 -7.95 -5.54 -5.11
N ASP A 387 -7.93 -4.91 -6.29
CA ASP A 387 -7.77 -5.50 -7.63
C ASP A 387 -7.61 -4.36 -8.65
N THR A 388 -6.95 -4.58 -9.78
CA THR A 388 -6.69 -3.51 -10.76
C THR A 388 -7.96 -2.87 -11.32
N LEU A 389 -9.01 -3.64 -11.57
CA LEU A 389 -10.18 -3.16 -12.32
C LEU A 389 -11.50 -3.21 -11.55
N TYR A 390 -11.69 -4.18 -10.67
CA TYR A 390 -12.97 -4.48 -10.06
C TYR A 390 -12.83 -4.99 -8.63
N SER A 391 -13.75 -4.58 -7.76
CA SER A 391 -13.91 -5.18 -6.44
C SER A 391 -15.37 -5.25 -6.01
N THR A 392 -15.70 -6.18 -5.13
CA THR A 392 -17.07 -6.32 -4.61
C THR A 392 -17.45 -5.19 -3.64
N TRP A 393 -16.46 -4.61 -2.91
CA TRP A 393 -16.72 -3.41 -2.12
C TRP A 393 -17.06 -2.20 -3.00
N ASP A 394 -16.32 -1.99 -4.11
CA ASP A 394 -16.59 -0.86 -5.01
C ASP A 394 -17.94 -1.01 -5.71
N ARG A 395 -18.32 -2.25 -6.05
CA ARG A 395 -19.66 -2.53 -6.57
C ARG A 395 -20.74 -2.12 -5.57
N LEU A 396 -20.60 -2.50 -4.30
CA LEU A 396 -21.53 -2.17 -3.22
C LEU A 396 -21.61 -0.66 -2.97
N ILE A 397 -20.47 0.04 -2.99
CA ILE A 397 -20.39 1.51 -2.87
C ILE A 397 -21.12 2.17 -4.04
N GLY A 398 -20.89 1.70 -5.26
CA GLY A 398 -21.56 2.20 -6.46
C GLY A 398 -23.07 2.02 -6.41
N GLU A 399 -23.56 0.87 -5.97
CA GLU A 399 -24.98 0.59 -5.75
C GLU A 399 -25.60 1.53 -4.70
N ALA A 400 -24.89 1.77 -3.60
CA ALA A 400 -25.36 2.66 -2.52
C ALA A 400 -25.51 4.11 -2.99
N LEU A 401 -24.55 4.62 -3.77
CA LEU A 401 -24.63 5.97 -4.32
C LEU A 401 -25.69 6.10 -5.42
N ALA A 402 -25.86 5.09 -6.25
CA ALA A 402 -26.92 5.08 -7.25
C ALA A 402 -28.33 5.02 -6.61
N ASP A 403 -28.47 4.32 -5.46
CA ASP A 403 -29.71 4.31 -4.65
C ASP A 403 -29.97 5.68 -4.02
N TYR A 404 -28.92 6.34 -3.50
CA TYR A 404 -29.01 7.63 -2.83
C TYR A 404 -29.42 8.75 -3.81
N PHE A 405 -28.73 8.87 -4.94
CA PHE A 405 -28.94 9.99 -5.87
C PHE A 405 -30.11 9.80 -6.83
N HIS A 406 -30.64 8.63 -7.02
CA HIS A 406 -31.68 8.29 -7.97
C HIS A 406 -31.50 8.91 -9.38
N GLY A 407 -31.56 8.11 -10.40
CA GLY A 407 -31.52 8.57 -11.81
C GLY A 407 -30.14 8.91 -12.38
N VAL A 408 -29.05 8.82 -11.62
CA VAL A 408 -27.70 9.01 -12.16
C VAL A 408 -27.37 8.00 -13.24
N ASP A 409 -26.60 8.42 -14.24
CA ASP A 409 -26.20 7.55 -15.36
C ASP A 409 -25.03 6.65 -14.96
N ALA A 410 -24.14 7.14 -14.09
CA ALA A 410 -22.98 6.39 -13.56
C ALA A 410 -22.61 6.87 -12.16
N VAL A 411 -21.84 6.03 -11.45
CA VAL A 411 -21.12 6.41 -10.23
C VAL A 411 -19.64 6.16 -10.46
N MET A 412 -18.78 7.07 -10.04
CA MET A 412 -17.33 6.87 -10.15
C MET A 412 -16.59 7.39 -8.92
N SER A 413 -15.51 6.70 -8.56
CA SER A 413 -14.50 7.28 -7.69
C SER A 413 -13.73 8.32 -8.48
N LEU A 414 -13.70 9.54 -7.98
CA LEU A 414 -12.90 10.61 -8.55
C LEU A 414 -11.81 10.92 -7.54
N ASP A 415 -10.75 10.21 -7.64
CA ASP A 415 -9.53 10.67 -7.04
C ASP A 415 -8.97 11.76 -7.95
N VAL A 416 -8.88 12.96 -7.47
CA VAL A 416 -8.48 14.20 -8.15
C VAL A 416 -8.06 14.01 -9.62
N ALA A 417 -9.00 14.20 -10.53
CA ALA A 417 -8.87 14.24 -12.00
C ALA A 417 -8.02 13.19 -12.73
N THR A 418 -7.02 12.58 -12.10
CA THR A 418 -6.05 11.67 -12.73
C THR A 418 -5.56 10.54 -11.83
N SER A 419 -6.06 10.44 -10.59
CA SER A 419 -5.58 9.44 -9.64
C SER A 419 -6.26 8.09 -9.81
N PRO A 420 -5.50 6.99 -9.70
CA PRO A 420 -6.03 5.64 -9.71
C PRO A 420 -6.91 5.35 -8.48
N GLY A 421 -7.79 4.36 -8.61
CA GLY A 421 -8.70 3.94 -7.54
C GLY A 421 -8.00 3.47 -6.26
N TYR A 422 -8.68 3.64 -5.13
CA TYR A 422 -8.16 3.23 -3.82
C TYR A 422 -7.99 1.73 -3.69
N ARG A 423 -6.87 1.28 -3.11
CA ARG A 423 -6.54 -0.13 -2.97
C ARG A 423 -6.51 -0.66 -1.54
N TRP A 424 -6.69 0.22 -0.53
CA TRP A 424 -6.78 -0.23 0.87
C TRP A 424 -8.21 -0.67 1.22
N GLY A 425 -8.33 -1.33 2.33
CA GLY A 425 -9.58 -1.76 2.93
C GLY A 425 -9.62 -3.28 3.13
N PRO A 426 -9.87 -3.71 4.37
CA PRO A 426 -9.97 -5.12 4.72
C PRO A 426 -11.10 -5.83 3.98
N ALA A 427 -10.95 -7.13 3.88
CA ALA A 427 -11.97 -7.99 3.33
C ALA A 427 -12.92 -8.51 4.43
N VAL A 428 -14.18 -8.79 4.04
CA VAL A 428 -15.17 -9.48 4.88
C VAL A 428 -15.49 -10.82 4.24
N LEU A 429 -15.29 -11.90 5.00
CA LEU A 429 -15.52 -13.26 4.51
C LEU A 429 -17.02 -13.52 4.26
N PRO A 430 -17.38 -14.45 3.35
CA PRO A 430 -18.77 -14.86 3.16
C PRO A 430 -19.37 -15.41 4.46
N ASN A 431 -20.67 -15.20 4.64
CA ASN A 431 -21.46 -15.56 5.84
C ASN A 431 -20.95 -14.94 7.14
N SER A 432 -20.35 -13.75 7.04
CA SER A 432 -19.84 -12.99 8.18
C SER A 432 -20.63 -11.69 8.37
N PRO A 433 -20.68 -11.16 9.60
CA PRO A 433 -21.28 -9.85 9.86
C PRO A 433 -20.43 -8.75 9.22
N VAL A 434 -21.11 -7.77 8.64
CA VAL A 434 -20.55 -6.49 8.20
C VAL A 434 -20.82 -5.46 9.30
N ARG A 435 -19.79 -4.75 9.70
CA ARG A 435 -19.84 -3.75 10.77
C ARG A 435 -19.64 -2.34 10.23
N VAL A 436 -20.01 -1.36 11.04
CA VAL A 436 -19.73 0.05 10.74
C VAL A 436 -18.23 0.28 10.54
N GLU A 437 -17.36 -0.34 11.37
CA GLU A 437 -15.90 -0.25 11.21
C GLU A 437 -15.41 -0.73 9.83
N ASP A 438 -16.03 -1.76 9.25
CA ASP A 438 -15.66 -2.27 7.93
C ASP A 438 -15.88 -1.21 6.84
N VAL A 439 -16.99 -0.47 6.91
CA VAL A 439 -17.26 0.64 5.98
C VAL A 439 -16.27 1.79 6.16
N TYR A 440 -15.98 2.17 7.40
CA TYR A 440 -14.96 3.18 7.68
C TYR A 440 -13.57 2.77 7.17
N ASN A 441 -13.22 1.50 7.28
CA ASN A 441 -11.91 0.99 6.84
C ASN A 441 -11.78 0.93 5.31
N VAL A 442 -12.84 0.72 4.56
CA VAL A 442 -12.79 0.73 3.07
C VAL A 442 -13.01 2.12 2.49
N LEU A 443 -13.60 3.03 3.24
CA LEU A 443 -13.80 4.44 2.90
C LEU A 443 -13.03 5.35 3.87
N GLY A 444 -11.81 4.96 4.20
CA GLY A 444 -10.92 5.65 5.13
C GLY A 444 -10.32 6.95 4.56
N ILE A 445 -11.05 7.67 3.72
CA ILE A 445 -10.62 8.94 3.12
C ILE A 445 -10.99 10.13 4.02
N THR A 446 -10.13 11.13 4.06
CA THR A 446 -10.31 12.33 4.88
C THR A 446 -11.25 13.36 4.24
N TYR A 447 -11.62 13.18 2.99
CA TYR A 447 -12.56 14.02 2.22
C TYR A 447 -13.79 13.20 1.76
N PRO A 448 -14.78 13.03 2.65
CA PRO A 448 -15.89 12.09 2.45
C PRO A 448 -17.02 12.62 1.58
N GLN A 449 -16.87 13.78 0.95
CA GLN A 449 -17.90 14.45 0.20
C GLN A 449 -18.34 13.65 -1.03
N VAL A 450 -19.62 13.75 -1.34
CA VAL A 450 -20.22 13.23 -2.57
C VAL A 450 -20.88 14.36 -3.33
N PHE A 451 -20.92 14.29 -4.65
CA PHE A 451 -21.54 15.33 -5.47
C PHE A 451 -21.96 14.79 -6.85
N LEU A 452 -22.79 15.57 -7.56
CA LEU A 452 -23.24 15.25 -8.90
C LEU A 452 -22.51 16.11 -9.93
N LEU A 453 -21.98 15.45 -10.97
CA LEU A 453 -21.39 16.11 -12.12
C LEU A 453 -22.21 15.86 -13.39
N LYS A 454 -22.41 16.89 -14.19
CA LYS A 454 -22.81 16.75 -15.60
C LYS A 454 -21.56 16.80 -16.46
N ARG A 455 -21.33 15.78 -17.26
CA ARG A 455 -20.16 15.66 -18.16
C ARG A 455 -20.59 15.10 -19.51
N LYS A 456 -19.99 15.65 -20.58
CA LYS A 456 -20.15 15.06 -21.91
C LYS A 456 -19.43 13.71 -21.99
N GLY A 457 -19.92 12.80 -22.81
CA GLY A 457 -19.32 11.48 -22.97
C GLY A 457 -17.84 11.54 -23.34
N ARG A 458 -17.44 12.46 -24.22
CA ARG A 458 -16.02 12.67 -24.58
C ARG A 458 -15.14 13.06 -23.38
N ASP A 459 -15.68 13.88 -22.45
CA ASP A 459 -14.90 14.34 -21.28
C ASP A 459 -14.72 13.19 -20.27
N LEU A 460 -15.70 12.28 -20.18
CA LEU A 460 -15.58 11.05 -19.40
C LEU A 460 -14.53 10.10 -20.00
N LEU A 461 -14.51 9.96 -21.34
CA LEU A 461 -13.48 9.14 -22.00
C LEU A 461 -12.07 9.67 -21.77
N VAL A 462 -11.87 10.99 -21.89
CA VAL A 462 -10.57 11.63 -21.62
C VAL A 462 -10.12 11.34 -20.18
N LEU A 463 -11.02 11.51 -19.21
CA LEU A 463 -10.71 11.24 -17.81
C LEU A 463 -10.28 9.77 -17.57
N TRP A 464 -11.04 8.83 -18.11
CA TRP A 464 -10.73 7.40 -17.94
C TRP A 464 -9.45 6.98 -18.67
N GLU A 465 -9.18 7.56 -19.82
CA GLU A 465 -7.92 7.33 -20.56
C GLU A 465 -6.71 7.89 -19.80
N ASP A 466 -6.84 9.05 -19.15
CA ASP A 466 -5.77 9.60 -18.29
C ASP A 466 -5.46 8.66 -17.12
N VAL A 467 -6.49 8.16 -16.43
CA VAL A 467 -6.28 7.16 -15.37
C VAL A 467 -5.65 5.88 -15.93
N ALA A 468 -6.11 5.41 -17.10
CA ALA A 468 -5.53 4.24 -17.74
C ALA A 468 -4.05 4.47 -18.12
N ASP A 469 -3.66 5.67 -18.53
CA ASP A 469 -2.26 5.99 -18.80
C ASP A 469 -1.42 5.99 -17.53
N ASN A 470 -1.93 6.54 -16.43
CA ASN A 470 -1.26 6.46 -15.13
C ASN A 470 -1.02 5.02 -14.64
N VAL A 471 -1.99 4.13 -14.87
CA VAL A 471 -1.91 2.73 -14.41
C VAL A 471 -1.06 1.87 -15.36
N PHE A 472 -1.19 2.09 -16.68
CA PHE A 472 -0.62 1.23 -17.71
C PHE A 472 0.49 1.90 -18.53
N ASN A 473 1.10 2.97 -18.02
CA ASN A 473 2.23 3.59 -18.71
C ASN A 473 3.41 2.59 -18.79
N PRO A 474 4.01 2.38 -19.98
CA PRO A 474 5.14 1.47 -20.12
C PRO A 474 6.43 1.95 -19.44
N ASN A 475 6.49 3.23 -19.05
CA ASN A 475 7.60 3.78 -18.26
C ASN A 475 7.20 3.89 -16.78
N PRO A 476 7.79 3.10 -15.86
CA PRO A 476 7.44 3.14 -14.44
C PRO A 476 7.63 4.50 -13.77
N LEU A 477 8.50 5.37 -14.32
CA LEU A 477 8.72 6.72 -13.79
C LEU A 477 7.48 7.64 -13.93
N TYR A 478 6.50 7.24 -14.74
CA TYR A 478 5.22 7.96 -14.91
C TYR A 478 4.02 7.21 -14.32
N GLN A 479 4.24 6.03 -13.76
CA GLN A 479 3.18 5.28 -13.09
C GLN A 479 2.98 5.82 -11.67
N GLN A 480 1.78 6.29 -11.36
CA GLN A 480 1.45 6.73 -10.01
C GLN A 480 1.18 5.55 -9.05
N GLY A 481 1.13 4.32 -9.54
CA GLY A 481 0.66 3.17 -8.78
C GLY A 481 -0.82 3.33 -8.40
N GLY A 482 -1.53 2.30 -8.05
CA GLY A 482 -2.96 2.36 -7.79
C GLY A 482 -3.73 1.50 -8.78
N ASP A 483 -5.05 1.57 -8.71
CA ASP A 483 -5.97 0.79 -9.53
C ASP A 483 -6.78 1.70 -10.45
N MET A 484 -7.40 1.15 -11.49
CA MET A 484 -8.33 1.90 -12.34
C MET A 484 -9.47 2.52 -11.51
N SER A 485 -9.98 3.68 -11.96
CA SER A 485 -11.18 4.29 -11.38
C SER A 485 -12.29 3.27 -11.23
N ARG A 486 -12.95 3.26 -10.08
CA ARG A 486 -14.10 2.39 -9.82
C ARG A 486 -15.36 3.03 -10.40
N ILE A 487 -15.93 2.39 -11.40
CA ILE A 487 -17.05 2.92 -12.16
C ILE A 487 -18.22 1.95 -12.08
N TYR A 488 -19.38 2.44 -11.61
CA TYR A 488 -20.64 1.69 -11.59
C TYR A 488 -21.60 2.23 -12.65
N GLY A 489 -22.36 1.35 -13.30
CA GLY A 489 -23.31 1.72 -14.36
C GLY A 489 -22.68 1.87 -15.75
N VAL A 490 -21.38 1.60 -15.86
CA VAL A 490 -20.61 1.68 -17.12
C VAL A 490 -19.95 0.34 -17.41
N GLU A 491 -20.04 -0.11 -18.65
CA GLU A 491 -19.31 -1.26 -19.19
C GLU A 491 -18.35 -0.78 -20.27
N TYR A 492 -17.15 -1.35 -20.34
CA TYR A 492 -16.16 -1.00 -21.37
C TYR A 492 -15.20 -2.15 -21.68
N GLU A 493 -14.50 -2.03 -22.80
CA GLU A 493 -13.37 -2.89 -23.16
C GLU A 493 -12.07 -2.13 -22.91
N LEU A 494 -11.07 -2.83 -22.38
CA LEU A 494 -9.73 -2.30 -22.08
C LEU A 494 -8.68 -3.01 -22.92
N LYS A 495 -7.90 -2.24 -23.67
CA LYS A 495 -6.70 -2.70 -24.36
C LYS A 495 -5.46 -2.06 -23.73
N VAL A 496 -4.82 -2.77 -22.81
CA VAL A 496 -3.73 -2.27 -21.95
C VAL A 496 -2.54 -1.73 -22.74
N ASN A 497 -2.15 -2.45 -23.81
CA ASN A 497 -0.98 -2.10 -24.63
C ASN A 497 -1.26 -1.08 -25.74
N ALA A 498 -2.47 -0.53 -25.82
CA ALA A 498 -2.77 0.55 -26.75
C ALA A 498 -2.14 1.88 -26.28
N LYS A 499 -2.05 2.84 -27.19
CA LYS A 499 -1.63 4.20 -26.86
C LYS A 499 -2.69 4.88 -25.99
N GLN A 500 -2.29 5.91 -25.25
CA GLN A 500 -3.21 6.80 -24.55
C GLN A 500 -4.28 7.34 -25.54
N GLY A 501 -5.53 7.36 -25.12
CA GLY A 501 -6.68 7.71 -25.96
C GLY A 501 -7.25 6.54 -26.77
N GLU A 502 -6.63 5.36 -26.74
CA GLU A 502 -7.07 4.17 -27.47
C GLU A 502 -7.24 2.93 -26.58
N ARG A 503 -7.04 3.07 -25.24
CA ARG A 503 -7.13 1.95 -24.31
C ARG A 503 -8.58 1.61 -23.96
N ILE A 504 -9.44 2.61 -23.76
CA ILE A 504 -10.84 2.47 -23.37
C ILE A 504 -11.72 2.42 -24.63
N ARG A 505 -12.45 1.33 -24.81
CA ARG A 505 -13.23 1.09 -26.04
C ARG A 505 -14.63 0.57 -25.74
N ASN A 506 -15.52 0.70 -26.72
CA ASN A 506 -16.87 0.13 -26.69
C ASN A 506 -17.64 0.44 -25.41
N VAL A 507 -17.50 1.68 -24.92
CA VAL A 507 -18.11 2.13 -23.68
C VAL A 507 -19.62 2.12 -23.79
N ARG A 508 -20.30 1.55 -22.78
CA ARG A 508 -21.74 1.54 -22.63
C ARG A 508 -22.12 2.11 -21.27
N ILE A 509 -23.07 3.01 -21.25
CA ILE A 509 -23.67 3.56 -20.02
C ILE A 509 -25.10 3.08 -19.93
N LYS A 510 -25.46 2.38 -18.84
CA LYS A 510 -26.77 1.70 -18.70
C LYS A 510 -27.11 0.84 -19.92
N GLY A 511 -26.14 0.11 -20.47
CA GLY A 511 -26.29 -0.80 -21.60
C GLY A 511 -26.37 -0.12 -22.98
N LYS A 512 -26.39 1.22 -23.07
CA LYS A 512 -26.42 1.97 -24.34
C LYS A 512 -25.01 2.46 -24.70
N PRO A 513 -24.61 2.45 -25.99
CA PRO A 513 -23.34 3.04 -26.41
C PRO A 513 -23.20 4.48 -25.93
N LEU A 514 -21.99 4.84 -25.46
CA LEU A 514 -21.68 6.20 -25.07
C LEU A 514 -21.73 7.13 -26.28
N GLU A 515 -22.41 8.25 -26.13
CA GLU A 515 -22.53 9.33 -27.13
C GLU A 515 -21.65 10.50 -26.67
N GLU A 516 -20.61 10.84 -27.45
CA GLU A 516 -19.59 11.81 -27.06
C GLU A 516 -20.15 13.19 -26.70
N ASN A 517 -21.17 13.66 -27.40
CA ASN A 517 -21.75 15.00 -27.20
C ASN A 517 -22.90 15.04 -26.20
N LYS A 518 -23.40 13.89 -25.76
CA LYS A 518 -24.45 13.79 -24.76
C LYS A 518 -23.92 14.08 -23.38
N GLU A 519 -24.68 14.81 -22.58
CA GLU A 519 -24.41 14.98 -21.16
C GLU A 519 -24.93 13.80 -20.36
N TYR A 520 -24.09 13.31 -19.45
CA TYR A 520 -24.38 12.28 -18.48
C TYR A 520 -24.32 12.84 -17.07
N LEU A 521 -25.25 12.41 -16.23
CA LEU A 521 -25.27 12.75 -14.80
C LEU A 521 -24.49 11.68 -14.04
N VAL A 522 -23.38 12.07 -13.42
CA VAL A 522 -22.47 11.16 -12.72
C VAL A 522 -22.41 11.52 -11.23
N ALA A 523 -22.66 10.55 -10.36
CA ALA A 523 -22.39 10.70 -8.94
C ALA A 523 -20.91 10.39 -8.67
N VAL A 524 -20.28 11.23 -7.87
CA VAL A 524 -18.83 11.20 -7.64
C VAL A 524 -18.51 11.19 -6.16
N TYR A 525 -17.46 10.47 -5.80
CA TYR A 525 -16.90 10.43 -4.45
C TYR A 525 -15.37 10.35 -4.50
N GLY A 526 -14.70 10.65 -3.38
CA GLY A 526 -13.25 10.46 -3.24
C GLY A 526 -12.40 11.54 -3.91
N GLY A 527 -12.96 12.73 -4.09
CA GLY A 527 -12.24 13.91 -4.57
C GLY A 527 -12.96 15.19 -4.15
N PRO A 528 -12.31 16.36 -4.27
CA PRO A 528 -12.94 17.63 -4.00
C PRO A 528 -13.95 17.97 -5.10
N PRO A 529 -15.06 18.63 -4.76
CA PRO A 529 -15.94 19.18 -5.79
C PRO A 529 -15.20 20.23 -6.64
N PRO A 530 -15.56 20.37 -7.91
CA PRO A 530 -15.03 21.45 -8.74
C PRO A 530 -15.22 22.84 -8.09
N PRO A 531 -14.35 23.82 -8.37
CA PRO A 531 -14.49 25.18 -7.85
C PRO A 531 -15.89 25.74 -8.08
N GLY A 532 -16.49 26.29 -7.02
CA GLY A 532 -17.85 26.88 -7.06
C GLY A 532 -19.00 25.87 -6.91
N MET A 533 -18.72 24.57 -6.91
CA MET A 533 -19.73 23.54 -6.65
C MET A 533 -19.82 23.27 -5.15
N GLN A 534 -21.07 23.21 -4.64
CA GLN A 534 -21.31 22.75 -3.27
C GLN A 534 -21.51 21.23 -3.29
N PRO A 535 -20.76 20.46 -2.47
CA PRO A 535 -21.01 19.03 -2.31
C PRO A 535 -22.32 18.80 -1.55
N GLU A 536 -22.83 17.57 -1.64
CA GLU A 536 -23.87 17.11 -0.72
C GLU A 536 -23.36 17.17 0.73
N LYS A 537 -24.27 17.42 1.64
CA LYS A 537 -23.95 17.43 3.08
C LYS A 537 -23.69 16.04 3.65
N ALA A 538 -24.11 15.00 2.94
CA ALA A 538 -23.97 13.62 3.38
C ALA A 538 -22.54 13.11 3.19
N ASP A 539 -22.08 12.37 4.20
CA ASP A 539 -20.84 11.61 4.16
C ASP A 539 -21.05 10.30 3.38
N ILE A 540 -20.17 9.95 2.49
CA ILE A 540 -20.25 8.69 1.72
C ILE A 540 -20.39 7.46 2.64
N ARG A 541 -19.73 7.47 3.80
CA ARG A 541 -19.80 6.36 4.77
C ARG A 541 -21.20 6.21 5.33
N GLU A 542 -21.88 7.31 5.65
CA GLU A 542 -23.27 7.29 6.11
C GLU A 542 -24.23 6.77 5.03
N ILE A 543 -24.01 7.18 3.76
CA ILE A 543 -24.80 6.68 2.64
C ILE A 543 -24.66 5.17 2.51
N VAL A 544 -23.42 4.67 2.51
CA VAL A 544 -23.13 3.23 2.38
C VAL A 544 -23.64 2.44 3.59
N ILE A 545 -23.44 2.92 4.82
CA ILE A 545 -23.97 2.29 6.04
C ILE A 545 -25.50 2.19 5.98
N ASN A 546 -26.20 3.27 5.60
CA ASN A 546 -27.65 3.29 5.53
C ASN A 546 -28.18 2.36 4.44
N TYR A 547 -27.50 2.30 3.29
CA TYR A 547 -27.83 1.35 2.22
C TYR A 547 -27.69 -0.10 2.68
N ILE A 548 -26.57 -0.43 3.33
CA ILE A 548 -26.30 -1.77 3.86
C ILE A 548 -27.34 -2.17 4.94
N LYS A 549 -27.68 -1.26 5.85
CA LYS A 549 -28.74 -1.49 6.87
C LYS A 549 -30.10 -1.82 6.26
N LYS A 550 -30.47 -1.17 5.15
CA LYS A 550 -31.73 -1.47 4.43
C LYS A 550 -31.73 -2.89 3.85
N LYS A 551 -30.58 -3.37 3.37
CA LYS A 551 -30.45 -4.69 2.74
C LYS A 551 -30.46 -5.85 3.73
N LYS A 552 -29.93 -5.68 4.94
CA LYS A 552 -29.77 -6.71 6.00
C LYS A 552 -28.92 -7.92 5.60
N GLU A 553 -29.06 -8.41 4.39
CA GLU A 553 -28.24 -9.45 3.80
C GLU A 553 -27.67 -8.94 2.46
N LEU A 554 -26.37 -9.08 2.26
CA LEU A 554 -25.68 -8.61 1.08
C LEU A 554 -25.37 -9.78 0.14
N VAL A 555 -25.86 -9.65 -1.10
CA VAL A 555 -25.47 -10.48 -2.23
C VAL A 555 -24.98 -9.54 -3.31
N VAL A 556 -23.66 -9.43 -3.47
CA VAL A 556 -23.02 -8.51 -4.40
C VAL A 556 -22.60 -9.27 -5.66
N GLU A 557 -22.90 -8.71 -6.81
CA GLU A 557 -22.52 -9.31 -8.09
C GLU A 557 -20.98 -9.38 -8.21
N ARG A 558 -20.47 -10.50 -8.71
CA ARG A 558 -19.03 -10.75 -8.87
C ARG A 558 -18.52 -10.50 -10.29
N LYS A 559 -19.42 -10.16 -11.22
CA LYS A 559 -19.05 -9.95 -12.62
C LYS A 559 -18.41 -8.58 -12.81
N PRO A 560 -17.16 -8.50 -13.29
CA PRO A 560 -16.54 -7.25 -13.67
C PRO A 560 -17.32 -6.55 -14.79
N ASN A 561 -17.35 -5.22 -14.74
CA ASN A 561 -17.93 -4.36 -15.77
C ASN A 561 -16.93 -4.00 -16.89
N VAL A 562 -15.75 -4.61 -16.88
CA VAL A 562 -14.69 -4.39 -17.86
C VAL A 562 -14.28 -5.71 -18.50
N LYS A 563 -14.05 -5.69 -19.82
CA LYS A 563 -13.50 -6.79 -20.59
C LYS A 563 -12.08 -6.43 -21.06
N VAL A 564 -11.10 -7.11 -20.55
CA VAL A 564 -9.70 -6.93 -20.97
C VAL A 564 -9.45 -7.70 -22.26
N LEU A 565 -8.86 -7.05 -23.28
CA LEU A 565 -8.71 -7.61 -24.62
C LEU A 565 -7.37 -8.31 -24.86
N ASP A 566 -6.31 -7.82 -24.24
CA ASP A 566 -4.92 -8.21 -24.51
C ASP A 566 -4.18 -8.77 -23.28
N HIS A 567 -4.91 -8.99 -22.17
CA HIS A 567 -4.38 -9.61 -20.96
C HIS A 567 -5.36 -10.63 -20.39
N PRO A 568 -4.88 -11.73 -19.77
CA PRO A 568 -5.74 -12.59 -18.99
C PRO A 568 -6.29 -11.82 -17.78
N TYR A 569 -7.57 -12.00 -17.49
CA TYR A 569 -8.22 -11.42 -16.31
C TYR A 569 -8.80 -12.54 -15.45
N ASN A 570 -8.30 -12.67 -14.22
CA ASN A 570 -8.67 -13.72 -13.29
C ASN A 570 -9.84 -13.27 -12.41
N THR A 571 -10.86 -14.10 -12.28
CA THR A 571 -12.06 -13.82 -11.49
C THR A 571 -12.32 -14.82 -10.36
N ASP A 572 -11.45 -15.83 -10.18
CA ASP A 572 -11.70 -16.95 -9.28
C ASP A 572 -10.53 -17.39 -8.39
N CYS A 573 -9.40 -16.66 -8.41
CA CYS A 573 -8.21 -16.97 -7.65
C CYS A 573 -8.45 -17.15 -6.14
N TYR A 574 -9.33 -16.35 -5.55
CA TYR A 574 -9.68 -16.45 -4.13
C TYR A 574 -10.40 -17.75 -3.74
N TRP A 575 -11.05 -18.40 -4.70
CA TRP A 575 -11.91 -19.57 -4.49
C TRP A 575 -11.25 -20.91 -4.84
N ARG A 576 -10.15 -20.91 -5.58
CA ARG A 576 -9.42 -22.10 -6.04
C ARG A 576 -8.72 -22.89 -4.97
#